data_510675340cc535037a782f91d78215f6
#
_entry.id   510675340cc535037a782f91d78215f6
#
_cell.length_a   1.000
_cell.length_b   1.000
_cell.length_c   1.000
_cell.angle_alpha   90.00
_cell.angle_beta   90.00
_cell.angle_gamma   90.00
#
_symmetry.space_group_name_H-M   'P 1'
#
loop_
_entity.id
_entity.type
_entity.pdbx_description
1 polymer ?
#
loop_
_entity_poly.entity_id
_entity_poly.type
_entity_poly.pdbx_seq_one_letter_code
_entity_poly.pdbx_strand_id
1 'polypeptide(L)'
;MIKNNKIVYYMIMLIFIISCKSKDTSYYINNEKMKNEKSGVYYEIFVRSFADSNGDGIGDIKGIMLKLDKLKELGIEGIWLTPIFKSPSYHKYDVTDYYKIDPEYGTSDDLKNLVIEAHKRGIKIILDLPVNHTSVEHPWFKDIKDNVNSKYKEY
;
A
#
# COMPACT_ATOMS: atom_id res chain seq x y z
N MET A 1 -53.81 -38.67 5.42
CA MET A 1 -52.38 -38.56 5.80
C MET A 1 -51.66 -37.48 4.98
N ILE A 2 -52.15 -36.22 4.93
CA ILE A 2 -51.55 -35.11 4.11
C ILE A 2 -51.60 -33.77 4.90
N LYS A 3 -51.59 -33.77 6.21
CA LYS A 3 -51.64 -32.52 7.01
C LYS A 3 -50.27 -32.03 7.54
N ASN A 4 -49.22 -32.86 7.48
CA ASN A 4 -47.94 -32.51 8.11
C ASN A 4 -46.90 -31.82 7.18
N ASN A 5 -47.11 -31.83 5.87
CA ASN A 5 -46.09 -31.25 4.97
C ASN A 5 -46.07 -29.70 4.93
N LYS A 6 -47.19 -29.05 5.23
CA LYS A 6 -47.24 -27.57 5.22
C LYS A 6 -46.48 -26.97 6.39
N ILE A 7 -46.50 -27.59 7.56
CA ILE A 7 -45.77 -27.09 8.74
C ILE A 7 -44.25 -27.22 8.50
N VAL A 8 -43.79 -28.31 7.89
CA VAL A 8 -42.38 -28.52 7.54
C VAL A 8 -41.95 -27.49 6.49
N TYR A 9 -42.79 -27.17 5.50
CA TYR A 9 -42.51 -26.12 4.51
C TYR A 9 -42.40 -24.71 5.15
N TYR A 10 -43.30 -24.39 6.08
CA TYR A 10 -43.21 -23.08 6.79
C TYR A 10 -42.00 -23.02 7.72
N MET A 11 -41.60 -24.10 8.37
CA MET A 11 -40.38 -24.15 9.16
C MET A 11 -39.11 -24.00 8.31
N ILE A 12 -39.06 -24.62 7.12
CA ILE A 12 -37.95 -24.50 6.19
C ILE A 12 -37.89 -23.07 5.61
N MET A 13 -39.02 -22.45 5.28
CA MET A 13 -39.07 -21.04 4.85
C MET A 13 -38.63 -20.10 5.97
N LEU A 14 -39.01 -20.33 7.22
CA LEU A 14 -38.56 -19.51 8.36
C LEU A 14 -37.05 -19.63 8.57
N ILE A 15 -36.45 -20.80 8.38
CA ILE A 15 -35.00 -21.00 8.49
C ILE A 15 -34.27 -20.25 7.39
N PHE A 16 -34.80 -20.20 6.17
CA PHE A 16 -34.22 -19.40 5.07
C PHE A 16 -34.29 -17.87 5.32
N ILE A 17 -35.34 -17.39 5.97
CA ILE A 17 -35.47 -15.95 6.30
C ILE A 17 -34.52 -15.55 7.44
N ILE A 18 -34.22 -16.45 8.37
CA ILE A 18 -33.30 -16.20 9.48
C ILE A 18 -31.83 -16.29 9.03
N SER A 19 -31.54 -17.12 8.00
CA SER A 19 -30.18 -17.30 7.46
C SER A 19 -29.70 -16.14 6.58
N CYS A 20 -30.57 -15.20 6.20
CA CYS A 20 -30.22 -14.04 5.36
C CYS A 20 -30.10 -12.75 6.19
N LYS A 21 -29.71 -12.83 7.47
CA LYS A 21 -29.06 -11.71 8.14
C LYS A 21 -27.58 -11.78 7.79
N SER A 22 -27.23 -11.27 6.60
CA SER A 22 -25.89 -10.75 6.38
C SER A 22 -25.61 -9.83 7.55
N LYS A 23 -24.53 -10.07 8.28
CA LYS A 23 -23.94 -9.02 9.10
C LYS A 23 -23.58 -7.92 8.11
N ASP A 24 -24.44 -6.92 8.01
CA ASP A 24 -24.05 -5.62 7.50
C ASP A 24 -22.90 -5.15 8.37
N THR A 25 -21.69 -5.54 7.98
CA THR A 25 -20.52 -4.74 8.25
C THR A 25 -20.68 -3.50 7.37
N SER A 26 -21.70 -2.69 7.68
CA SER A 26 -21.71 -1.31 7.28
C SER A 26 -20.48 -0.74 7.98
N TYR A 27 -19.41 -0.59 7.23
CA TYR A 27 -18.38 0.37 7.54
C TYR A 27 -19.12 1.72 7.64
N TYR A 28 -19.59 2.03 8.81
CA TYR A 28 -19.94 3.40 9.16
C TYR A 28 -18.62 4.16 9.13
N ILE A 29 -18.25 4.61 7.93
CA ILE A 29 -17.33 5.72 7.81
C ILE A 29 -17.99 6.80 8.60
N ASN A 30 -17.41 7.11 9.76
CA ASN A 30 -17.95 8.11 10.66
C ASN A 30 -17.87 9.43 9.89
N ASN A 31 -19.00 9.84 9.28
CA ASN A 31 -19.08 11.04 8.44
C ASN A 31 -18.66 12.32 9.20
N GLU A 32 -18.72 12.31 10.53
CA GLU A 32 -18.18 13.39 11.35
C GLU A 32 -16.66 13.43 11.34
N LYS A 33 -15.99 12.27 11.26
CA LYS A 33 -14.53 12.19 11.17
C LYS A 33 -14.04 12.67 9.80
N MET A 34 -14.77 12.35 8.73
CA MET A 34 -14.45 12.83 7.37
C MET A 34 -14.70 14.34 7.19
N LYS A 35 -15.66 14.94 7.92
CA LYS A 35 -15.93 16.39 7.88
C LYS A 35 -14.79 17.22 8.48
N ASN A 36 -13.95 16.64 9.33
CA ASN A 36 -12.84 17.32 10.00
C ASN A 36 -11.46 17.01 9.42
N GLU A 37 -11.36 16.09 8.45
CA GLU A 37 -10.10 15.91 7.71
C GLU A 37 -9.98 17.05 6.69
N LYS A 38 -9.11 18.02 7.00
CA LYS A 38 -8.71 19.03 6.03
C LYS A 38 -8.13 18.30 4.81
N SER A 39 -8.73 18.54 3.65
CA SER A 39 -8.12 18.10 2.38
C SER A 39 -6.76 18.78 2.26
N GLY A 40 -5.69 17.98 2.27
CA GLY A 40 -4.33 18.46 2.12
C GLY A 40 -3.84 18.41 0.69
N VAL A 41 -2.78 19.14 0.39
CA VAL A 41 -2.08 19.03 -0.89
C VAL A 41 -1.02 17.94 -0.78
N TYR A 42 -1.14 16.94 -1.64
CA TYR A 42 -0.18 15.83 -1.72
C TYR A 42 0.66 15.96 -3.00
N TYR A 43 1.94 15.66 -2.88
CA TYR A 43 2.89 15.70 -3.98
C TYR A 43 3.45 14.30 -4.23
N GLU A 44 3.19 13.76 -5.42
CA GLU A 44 3.76 12.49 -5.84
C GLU A 44 5.22 12.67 -6.28
N ILE A 45 6.12 11.84 -5.78
CA ILE A 45 7.54 11.87 -6.08
C ILE A 45 7.97 10.55 -6.72
N PHE A 46 8.41 10.62 -7.98
CA PHE A 46 9.23 9.57 -8.56
C PHE A 46 10.67 9.77 -8.08
N VAL A 47 11.07 8.94 -7.10
CA VAL A 47 12.33 9.14 -6.35
C VAL A 47 13.54 9.31 -7.28
N ARG A 48 13.65 8.43 -8.30
CA ARG A 48 14.77 8.40 -9.23
C ARG A 48 15.06 9.74 -9.92
N SER A 49 14.04 10.54 -10.20
CA SER A 49 14.17 11.79 -10.98
C SER A 49 13.98 13.05 -10.15
N PHE A 50 13.84 12.96 -8.82
CA PHE A 50 13.47 14.12 -8.02
C PHE A 50 14.67 14.93 -7.50
N ALA A 51 15.55 14.31 -6.74
CA ALA A 51 16.73 14.98 -6.20
C ALA A 51 17.82 13.95 -5.88
N ASP A 52 18.98 14.16 -6.44
CA ASP A 52 20.19 13.37 -6.26
C ASP A 52 21.04 14.01 -5.16
N SER A 53 21.36 13.26 -4.10
CA SER A 53 22.14 13.77 -2.97
C SER A 53 23.64 13.48 -3.07
N ASN A 54 24.02 12.51 -3.90
CA ASN A 54 25.39 12.00 -3.97
C ASN A 54 26.09 12.28 -5.31
N GLY A 55 25.36 12.76 -6.34
CA GLY A 55 25.90 13.16 -7.63
C GLY A 55 26.07 12.00 -8.62
N ASP A 56 25.37 10.87 -8.41
CA ASP A 56 25.44 9.72 -9.30
C ASP A 56 24.44 9.77 -10.47
N GLY A 57 23.59 10.79 -10.54
CA GLY A 57 22.57 10.97 -11.55
C GLY A 57 21.24 10.28 -11.22
N ILE A 58 21.13 9.67 -10.04
CA ILE A 58 19.93 8.98 -9.56
C ILE A 58 19.40 9.70 -8.32
N GLY A 59 18.13 10.13 -8.34
CA GLY A 59 17.49 10.69 -7.18
C GLY A 59 17.34 9.65 -6.05
N ASP A 60 17.48 10.11 -4.81
CA ASP A 60 17.50 9.25 -3.65
C ASP A 60 16.70 9.82 -2.45
N ILE A 61 16.53 9.02 -1.38
CA ILE A 61 15.77 9.39 -0.18
C ILE A 61 16.41 10.59 0.54
N LYS A 62 17.73 10.69 0.55
CA LYS A 62 18.44 11.83 1.16
C LYS A 62 18.21 13.11 0.35
N GLY A 63 18.18 13.00 -0.98
CA GLY A 63 17.81 14.10 -1.86
C GLY A 63 16.42 14.65 -1.57
N ILE A 64 15.44 13.78 -1.30
CA ILE A 64 14.10 14.20 -0.86
C ILE A 64 14.19 14.97 0.46
N MET A 65 14.96 14.45 1.45
CA MET A 65 15.15 15.17 2.73
C MET A 65 15.69 16.56 2.55
N LEU A 66 16.63 16.78 1.65
CA LEU A 66 17.20 18.11 1.35
C LEU A 66 16.15 19.09 0.76
N LYS A 67 15.03 18.58 0.23
CA LYS A 67 13.98 19.40 -0.38
C LYS A 67 12.75 19.60 0.50
N LEU A 68 12.69 19.01 1.70
CA LEU A 68 11.51 19.06 2.58
C LEU A 68 11.09 20.50 2.93
N ASP A 69 12.04 21.40 3.21
CA ASP A 69 11.71 22.79 3.52
C ASP A 69 11.06 23.50 2.33
N LYS A 70 11.55 23.22 1.12
CA LYS A 70 10.95 23.76 -0.10
C LYS A 70 9.55 23.22 -0.36
N LEU A 71 9.33 21.92 -0.12
CA LEU A 71 8.00 21.32 -0.23
C LEU A 71 7.04 21.91 0.81
N LYS A 72 7.53 22.18 2.02
CA LYS A 72 6.73 22.86 3.06
C LYS A 72 6.36 24.28 2.66
N GLU A 73 7.29 25.06 2.09
CA GLU A 73 7.02 26.42 1.57
C GLU A 73 5.96 26.43 0.47
N LEU A 74 5.90 25.37 -0.36
CA LEU A 74 4.87 25.18 -1.38
C LEU A 74 3.50 24.76 -0.80
N GLY A 75 3.39 24.57 0.51
CA GLY A 75 2.14 24.18 1.17
C GLY A 75 1.84 22.69 1.06
N ILE A 76 2.82 21.83 0.75
CA ILE A 76 2.64 20.38 0.67
C ILE A 76 2.43 19.84 2.08
N GLU A 77 1.36 19.06 2.26
CA GLU A 77 0.98 18.40 3.51
C GLU A 77 1.27 16.89 3.52
N GLY A 78 1.50 16.31 2.35
CA GLY A 78 1.89 14.92 2.23
C GLY A 78 2.70 14.65 0.97
N ILE A 79 3.60 13.68 1.07
CA ILE A 79 4.42 13.19 -0.04
C ILE A 79 4.02 11.74 -0.29
N TRP A 80 3.71 11.42 -1.54
CA TRP A 80 3.50 10.05 -1.99
C TRP A 80 4.74 9.63 -2.80
N LEU A 81 5.48 8.66 -2.29
CA LEU A 81 6.62 8.07 -2.98
C LEU A 81 6.15 6.94 -3.88
N THR A 82 6.50 7.00 -5.17
CA THR A 82 6.42 5.82 -6.04
C THR A 82 7.24 4.68 -5.47
N PRO A 83 7.09 3.41 -5.94
CA PRO A 83 7.72 2.27 -5.27
C PRO A 83 9.22 2.45 -5.03
N ILE A 84 9.65 2.13 -3.82
CA ILE A 84 11.05 2.26 -3.36
C ILE A 84 11.71 0.94 -3.01
N PHE A 85 10.97 -0.17 -3.16
CA PHE A 85 11.45 -1.50 -2.82
C PHE A 85 12.45 -2.03 -3.86
N LYS A 86 13.26 -3.01 -3.44
CA LYS A 86 14.23 -3.66 -4.33
C LYS A 86 13.56 -4.20 -5.58
N SER A 87 14.05 -3.78 -6.76
CA SER A 87 13.50 -4.10 -8.05
C SER A 87 14.57 -4.05 -9.13
N PRO A 88 14.51 -4.88 -10.20
CA PRO A 88 15.46 -4.83 -11.31
C PRO A 88 15.21 -3.66 -12.27
N SER A 89 14.01 -3.07 -12.25
CA SER A 89 13.66 -1.99 -13.17
C SER A 89 13.83 -0.59 -12.54
N TYR A 90 13.96 0.43 -13.40
CA TYR A 90 14.07 1.82 -12.97
C TYR A 90 12.80 2.36 -12.30
N HIS A 91 11.62 1.83 -12.65
CA HIS A 91 10.34 2.29 -12.11
C HIS A 91 9.94 1.60 -10.80
N LYS A 92 10.61 0.52 -10.42
CA LYS A 92 10.47 -0.21 -9.16
C LYS A 92 9.09 -0.87 -8.90
N TYR A 93 8.20 -0.95 -9.90
CA TYR A 93 6.91 -1.64 -9.75
C TYR A 93 7.02 -3.16 -9.75
N ASP A 94 8.06 -3.74 -10.34
CA ASP A 94 8.35 -5.18 -10.37
C ASP A 94 9.25 -5.60 -9.21
N VAL A 95 8.65 -5.59 -8.01
CA VAL A 95 9.36 -5.82 -6.74
C VAL A 95 9.94 -7.23 -6.65
N THR A 96 11.20 -7.34 -6.23
CA THR A 96 11.88 -8.60 -5.92
C THR A 96 12.02 -8.88 -4.43
N ASP A 97 11.91 -7.84 -3.57
CA ASP A 97 11.98 -7.95 -2.12
C ASP A 97 11.24 -6.76 -1.47
N TYR A 98 10.06 -7.02 -0.88
CA TYR A 98 9.24 -6.01 -0.21
C TYR A 98 9.79 -5.55 1.15
N TYR A 99 10.81 -6.22 1.67
CA TYR A 99 11.41 -5.91 2.98
C TYR A 99 12.69 -5.09 2.88
N LYS A 100 13.11 -4.76 1.64
CA LYS A 100 14.33 -4.00 1.38
C LYS A 100 14.08 -2.79 0.51
N ILE A 101 14.63 -1.66 0.91
CA ILE A 101 14.74 -0.49 0.06
C ILE A 101 15.72 -0.80 -1.08
N ASP A 102 15.44 -0.30 -2.27
CA ASP A 102 16.38 -0.41 -3.39
C ASP A 102 17.68 0.32 -3.06
N PRO A 103 18.85 -0.31 -3.25
CA PRO A 103 20.14 0.30 -2.92
C PRO A 103 20.41 1.62 -3.67
N GLU A 104 19.81 1.81 -4.86
CA GLU A 104 19.91 3.09 -5.60
C GLU A 104 19.25 4.24 -4.84
N TYR A 105 18.25 3.96 -3.98
CA TYR A 105 17.49 4.98 -3.26
C TYR A 105 17.95 5.20 -1.83
N GLY A 106 18.78 4.30 -1.28
CA GLY A 106 19.32 4.38 0.06
C GLY A 106 18.98 3.18 0.95
N THR A 107 18.89 3.44 2.25
CA THR A 107 18.69 2.42 3.27
C THR A 107 17.36 2.56 4.00
N SER A 108 16.99 1.55 4.79
CA SER A 108 15.84 1.64 5.69
C SER A 108 16.00 2.73 6.75
N ASP A 109 17.24 3.03 7.17
CA ASP A 109 17.51 4.13 8.10
C ASP A 109 17.34 5.49 7.42
N ASP A 110 17.70 5.62 6.14
CA ASP A 110 17.45 6.83 5.37
C ASP A 110 15.93 7.09 5.24
N LEU A 111 15.13 6.05 4.96
CA LEU A 111 13.67 6.17 4.94
C LEU A 111 13.11 6.58 6.30
N LYS A 112 13.58 5.96 7.38
CA LYS A 112 13.19 6.30 8.75
C LYS A 112 13.49 7.77 9.07
N ASN A 113 14.67 8.24 8.69
CA ASN A 113 15.07 9.63 8.87
C ASN A 113 14.20 10.57 8.04
N LEU A 114 13.89 10.23 6.77
CA LEU A 114 12.97 11.00 5.93
C LEU A 114 11.60 11.15 6.61
N VAL A 115 11.04 10.06 7.15
CA VAL A 115 9.74 10.10 7.84
C VAL A 115 9.80 11.02 9.07
N ILE A 116 10.85 10.91 9.88
CA ILE A 116 11.04 11.76 11.07
C ILE A 116 11.12 13.24 10.68
N GLU A 117 11.95 13.57 9.68
CA GLU A 117 12.16 14.96 9.24
C GLU A 117 10.92 15.56 8.55
N ALA A 118 10.19 14.74 7.77
CA ALA A 118 8.91 15.14 7.18
C ALA A 118 7.86 15.43 8.25
N HIS A 119 7.71 14.56 9.24
CA HIS A 119 6.75 14.72 10.34
C HIS A 119 7.06 15.98 11.20
N LYS A 120 8.31 16.32 11.45
CA LYS A 120 8.68 17.57 12.12
C LYS A 120 8.15 18.81 11.39
N ARG A 121 7.98 18.72 10.10
CA ARG A 121 7.45 19.78 9.21
C ARG A 121 5.94 19.69 8.99
N GLY A 122 5.27 18.70 9.61
CA GLY A 122 3.85 18.42 9.40
C GLY A 122 3.54 17.84 8.02
N ILE A 123 4.52 17.21 7.37
CA ILE A 123 4.38 16.53 6.07
C ILE A 123 4.23 15.03 6.31
N LYS A 124 3.15 14.44 5.79
CA LYS A 124 2.90 12.99 5.84
C LYS A 124 3.69 12.27 4.74
N ILE A 125 4.08 11.03 4.98
CA ILE A 125 4.69 10.16 3.96
C ILE A 125 3.74 9.03 3.64
N ILE A 126 3.50 8.80 2.35
CA ILE A 126 2.75 7.67 1.81
C ILE A 126 3.71 6.90 0.91
N LEU A 127 3.74 5.58 1.07
CA LEU A 127 4.51 4.68 0.22
C LEU A 127 3.58 3.97 -0.74
N ASP A 128 3.96 3.90 -2.00
CA ASP A 128 3.31 3.02 -2.97
C ASP A 128 3.69 1.57 -2.67
N LEU A 129 2.68 0.70 -2.60
CA LEU A 129 2.85 -0.71 -2.30
C LEU A 129 2.22 -1.56 -3.42
N PRO A 130 2.99 -2.00 -4.42
CA PRO A 130 2.48 -2.84 -5.51
C PRO A 130 2.21 -4.26 -5.02
N VAL A 131 0.96 -4.53 -4.61
CA VAL A 131 0.52 -5.86 -4.11
C VAL A 131 -0.21 -6.70 -5.14
N ASN A 132 -0.48 -6.15 -6.33
CA ASN A 132 -1.20 -6.84 -7.39
C ASN A 132 -0.32 -7.89 -8.10
N HIS A 133 0.98 -7.71 -8.11
CA HIS A 133 1.96 -8.57 -8.78
C HIS A 133 3.34 -8.44 -8.14
N THR A 134 4.23 -9.37 -8.47
CA THR A 134 5.66 -9.31 -8.15
C THR A 134 6.48 -9.32 -9.44
N SER A 135 7.78 -9.08 -9.31
CA SER A 135 8.73 -9.36 -10.39
C SER A 135 8.75 -10.86 -10.71
N VAL A 136 9.01 -11.20 -11.98
CA VAL A 136 9.35 -12.58 -12.37
C VAL A 136 10.64 -13.07 -11.70
N GLU A 137 11.45 -12.15 -11.19
CA GLU A 137 12.66 -12.45 -10.42
C GLU A 137 12.41 -12.64 -8.93
N HIS A 138 11.18 -12.38 -8.44
CA HIS A 138 10.85 -12.56 -7.05
C HIS A 138 10.98 -14.04 -6.64
N PRO A 139 11.55 -14.34 -5.46
CA PRO A 139 11.71 -15.72 -4.99
C PRO A 139 10.42 -16.53 -4.98
N TRP A 140 9.27 -15.89 -4.67
CA TRP A 140 7.96 -16.55 -4.70
C TRP A 140 7.58 -17.01 -6.10
N PHE A 141 7.76 -16.15 -7.11
CA PHE A 141 7.45 -16.50 -8.50
C PHE A 141 8.38 -17.61 -9.03
N LYS A 142 9.68 -17.52 -8.73
CA LYS A 142 10.65 -18.56 -9.11
C LYS A 142 10.28 -19.90 -8.48
N ASP A 143 9.91 -19.92 -7.19
CA ASP A 143 9.50 -21.17 -6.52
C ASP A 143 8.22 -21.75 -7.15
N ILE A 144 7.19 -20.92 -7.42
CA ILE A 144 5.96 -21.38 -8.08
C ILE A 144 6.24 -22.00 -9.45
N LYS A 145 7.12 -21.37 -10.23
CA LYS A 145 7.47 -21.83 -11.58
C LYS A 145 8.14 -23.20 -11.59
N ASP A 146 9.03 -23.43 -10.62
CA ASP A 146 9.88 -24.61 -10.60
C ASP A 146 9.37 -25.73 -9.65
N ASN A 147 8.39 -25.42 -8.77
CA ASN A 147 7.88 -26.33 -7.74
C ASN A 147 6.35 -26.47 -7.80
N VAL A 148 5.88 -27.61 -8.28
CA VAL A 148 4.42 -27.93 -8.34
C VAL A 148 3.74 -27.86 -6.99
N ASN A 149 4.48 -28.08 -5.89
CA ASN A 149 3.98 -28.05 -4.51
C ASN A 149 4.37 -26.78 -3.77
N SER A 150 4.63 -25.70 -4.49
CA SER A 150 4.96 -24.40 -3.88
C SER A 150 3.89 -23.96 -2.90
N LYS A 151 4.31 -23.47 -1.72
CA LYS A 151 3.43 -22.86 -0.73
C LYS A 151 2.91 -21.47 -1.17
N TYR A 152 3.46 -20.93 -2.24
CA TYR A 152 3.09 -19.60 -2.75
C TYR A 152 2.07 -19.64 -3.88
N LYS A 153 1.47 -20.79 -4.19
CA LYS A 153 0.48 -20.93 -5.28
C LYS A 153 -0.76 -20.07 -5.14
N GLU A 154 -1.07 -19.67 -3.91
CA GLU A 154 -2.25 -18.86 -3.60
C GLU A 154 -1.95 -17.33 -3.52
N TYR A 155 -0.71 -16.93 -3.87
CA TYR A 155 -0.28 -15.54 -3.88
C TYR A 155 -0.47 -14.87 -5.24
#